data_e721e7e134f60365441ac2de91aa18e2
#
_entry.id   e721e7e134f60365441ac2de91aa18e2
#
_cell.length_a   1.000
_cell.length_b   1.000
_cell.length_c   1.000
_cell.angle_alpha   90.00
_cell.angle_beta   90.00
_cell.angle_gamma   90.00
#
_symmetry.space_group_name_H-M   'P 1'
#
loop_
_entity.id
_entity.type
_entity.pdbx_description
1 polymer ?
#
loop_
_entity_poly.entity_id
_entity_poly.type
_entity_poly.pdbx_seq_one_letter_code
_entity_poly.pdbx_strand_id
1 'polypeptide(L)'
;MGEIGGEIEGGEALTSPQPLSPEHDLSTFSCGTPELDAWLRHRALRNEGRFSRTYVMCRGRKVVGYYCISAGALGRAAVPGKLRRNAPDMIPVSIIGRLAVSLDHAGQGLGADLLLDAFGRIAAASRTLGISAVLVQAKDERARRFYLNCADFIEYPEESRLLLLPIETVIAAFS
;
A
#
# COMPACT_ATOMS: atom_id res chain seq x y z
N MET A 1 40.27 19.98 -17.71
CA MET A 1 39.41 19.50 -16.61
C MET A 1 38.01 19.88 -16.97
N GLY A 2 37.32 19.00 -17.70
CA GLY A 2 35.94 19.21 -18.07
C GLY A 2 35.06 18.57 -17.02
N GLU A 3 34.41 19.37 -16.21
CA GLU A 3 33.24 18.92 -15.48
C GLU A 3 32.13 18.74 -16.51
N ILE A 4 31.84 17.49 -16.83
CA ILE A 4 30.59 17.15 -17.48
C ILE A 4 29.55 17.14 -16.39
N GLY A 5 29.06 18.33 -16.05
CA GLY A 5 27.82 18.49 -15.34
C GLY A 5 26.73 18.01 -16.29
N GLY A 6 26.39 16.74 -16.22
CA GLY A 6 25.14 16.27 -16.76
C GLY A 6 24.03 16.94 -15.97
N GLU A 7 23.47 18.00 -16.51
CA GLU A 7 22.20 18.52 -16.07
C GLU A 7 21.20 17.38 -16.24
N ILE A 8 20.81 16.78 -15.12
CA ILE A 8 19.66 15.91 -15.10
C ILE A 8 18.48 16.84 -15.34
N GLU A 9 18.06 16.94 -16.60
CA GLU A 9 16.85 17.67 -16.94
C GLU A 9 15.70 17.09 -16.10
N GLY A 10 15.17 17.92 -15.22
CA GLY A 10 13.80 17.79 -14.76
C GLY A 10 13.55 16.87 -13.61
N GLY A 11 14.22 17.02 -12.48
CA GLY A 11 13.57 16.38 -11.38
C GLY A 11 14.44 16.13 -10.16
N GLU A 12 13.95 16.58 -9.06
CA GLU A 12 14.43 16.19 -7.76
C GLU A 12 14.40 14.66 -7.63
N ALA A 13 15.27 14.11 -6.78
CA ALA A 13 15.33 12.67 -6.55
C ALA A 13 14.02 12.15 -5.97
N LEU A 14 13.72 10.90 -6.30
CA LEU A 14 12.56 10.20 -5.75
C LEU A 14 12.81 9.92 -4.26
N THR A 15 11.84 10.27 -3.41
CA THR A 15 11.93 10.00 -1.97
C THR A 15 11.40 8.62 -1.63
N SER A 16 11.86 8.05 -0.51
CA SER A 16 11.21 6.89 0.09
C SER A 16 9.81 7.26 0.59
N PRO A 17 8.90 6.31 0.73
CA PRO A 17 7.57 6.60 1.27
C PRO A 17 7.64 7.25 2.66
N GLN A 18 6.88 8.32 2.83
CA GLN A 18 6.83 9.12 4.04
C GLN A 18 5.39 9.49 4.38
N PRO A 19 5.08 9.79 5.65
CA PRO A 19 3.73 10.17 6.03
C PRO A 19 3.24 11.38 5.23
N LEU A 20 1.99 11.30 4.76
CA LEU A 20 1.35 12.42 4.10
C LEU A 20 1.23 13.63 5.03
N SER A 21 1.57 14.81 4.53
CA SER A 21 1.42 16.07 5.24
C SER A 21 0.82 17.15 4.34
N PRO A 22 0.32 18.27 4.92
CA PRO A 22 -0.21 19.37 4.11
C PRO A 22 0.79 20.02 3.15
N GLU A 23 2.08 19.78 3.33
CA GLU A 23 3.13 20.33 2.48
C GLU A 23 3.30 19.61 1.15
N HIS A 24 2.76 18.40 1.03
CA HIS A 24 2.85 17.62 -0.20
C HIS A 24 1.94 18.19 -1.29
N ASP A 25 2.44 18.22 -2.52
CA ASP A 25 1.67 18.66 -3.68
C ASP A 25 0.93 17.47 -4.31
N LEU A 26 -0.39 17.47 -4.17
CA LEU A 26 -1.30 16.44 -4.69
C LEU A 26 -1.97 16.86 -6.01
N SER A 27 -1.77 18.11 -6.44
CA SER A 27 -2.61 18.76 -7.45
C SER A 27 -2.55 18.10 -8.82
N THR A 28 -1.40 17.51 -9.18
CA THR A 28 -1.18 16.92 -10.50
C THR A 28 -1.17 15.40 -10.48
N PHE A 29 -1.47 14.78 -9.33
CA PHE A 29 -1.48 13.32 -9.25
C PHE A 29 -2.58 12.73 -10.11
N SER A 30 -2.20 11.82 -11.01
CA SER A 30 -3.12 11.09 -11.88
C SER A 30 -2.59 9.69 -12.12
N CYS A 31 -3.31 8.69 -11.62
CA CYS A 31 -2.92 7.28 -11.75
C CYS A 31 -3.73 6.51 -12.79
N GLY A 32 -4.67 7.16 -13.46
CA GLY A 32 -5.57 6.52 -14.42
C GLY A 32 -6.86 5.99 -13.80
N THR A 33 -7.00 6.08 -12.47
CA THR A 33 -8.22 5.70 -11.75
C THR A 33 -8.74 6.93 -11.01
N PRO A 34 -9.76 7.61 -11.53
CA PRO A 34 -10.23 8.90 -10.97
C PRO A 34 -10.61 8.84 -9.49
N GLU A 35 -11.17 7.73 -9.02
CA GLU A 35 -11.55 7.56 -7.62
C GLU A 35 -10.34 7.57 -6.69
N LEU A 36 -9.23 6.98 -7.10
CA LEU A 36 -7.98 6.98 -6.33
C LEU A 36 -7.36 8.38 -6.30
N ASP A 37 -7.40 9.10 -7.41
CA ASP A 37 -6.90 10.47 -7.50
C ASP A 37 -7.73 11.42 -6.63
N ALA A 38 -9.04 11.30 -6.70
CA ALA A 38 -9.97 12.13 -5.92
C ALA A 38 -9.83 11.86 -4.42
N TRP A 39 -9.68 10.61 -4.03
CA TRP A 39 -9.50 10.25 -2.63
C TRP A 39 -8.23 10.88 -2.06
N LEU A 40 -7.12 10.79 -2.78
CA LEU A 40 -5.86 11.39 -2.36
C LEU A 40 -6.00 12.90 -2.17
N ARG A 41 -6.57 13.60 -3.15
CA ARG A 41 -6.71 15.06 -3.11
C ARG A 41 -7.68 15.57 -2.06
N HIS A 42 -8.79 14.85 -1.84
CA HIS A 42 -9.90 15.39 -1.08
C HIS A 42 -10.15 14.73 0.26
N ARG A 43 -9.66 13.51 0.48
CA ARG A 43 -9.99 12.73 1.67
C ARG A 43 -8.79 12.28 2.50
N ALA A 44 -7.64 12.07 1.89
CA ALA A 44 -6.50 11.46 2.57
C ALA A 44 -6.10 12.21 3.85
N LEU A 45 -5.91 13.53 3.77
CA LEU A 45 -5.53 14.34 4.93
C LEU A 45 -6.61 14.36 6.02
N ARG A 46 -7.89 14.36 5.63
CA ARG A 46 -9.00 14.34 6.60
C ARG A 46 -9.07 13.03 7.37
N ASN A 47 -8.70 11.94 6.73
CA ASN A 47 -8.73 10.61 7.33
C ASN A 47 -7.47 10.32 8.14
N GLU A 48 -6.42 11.11 7.96
CA GLU A 48 -5.11 10.84 8.52
C GLU A 48 -5.14 10.76 10.04
N GLY A 49 -4.66 9.62 10.54
CA GLY A 49 -4.54 9.37 11.96
C GLY A 49 -5.81 8.90 12.67
N ARG A 50 -6.98 9.05 12.04
CA ARG A 50 -8.26 8.61 12.62
C ARG A 50 -8.81 7.37 11.96
N PHE A 51 -8.80 7.33 10.62
CA PHE A 51 -9.41 6.24 9.85
C PHE A 51 -8.39 5.49 9.01
N SER A 52 -7.29 6.14 8.65
CA SER A 52 -6.20 5.54 7.89
C SER A 52 -4.90 6.31 8.09
N ARG A 53 -3.79 5.68 7.69
CA ARG A 53 -2.49 6.33 7.54
C ARG A 53 -2.10 6.28 6.08
N THR A 54 -1.75 7.43 5.52
CA THR A 54 -1.32 7.53 4.12
C THR A 54 0.16 7.83 4.05
N TYR A 55 0.85 7.10 3.19
CA TYR A 55 2.28 7.27 2.93
C TYR A 55 2.46 7.60 1.46
N VAL A 56 3.30 8.59 1.19
CA VAL A 56 3.49 9.12 -0.16
C VAL A 56 4.95 9.04 -0.58
N MET A 57 5.15 8.72 -1.86
CA MET A 57 6.45 8.75 -2.53
C MET A 57 6.44 9.96 -3.43
N CYS A 58 7.51 10.77 -3.38
CA CYS A 58 7.53 12.09 -4.01
C CYS A 58 8.76 12.33 -4.86
N ARG A 59 8.62 13.22 -5.85
CA ARG A 59 9.74 13.98 -6.41
C ARG A 59 9.62 15.40 -5.89
N GLY A 60 10.56 15.78 -5.03
CA GLY A 60 10.41 17.01 -4.29
C GLY A 60 9.17 16.97 -3.40
N ARG A 61 8.24 17.89 -3.63
CA ARG A 61 6.96 17.96 -2.92
C ARG A 61 5.82 17.30 -3.68
N LYS A 62 6.05 16.94 -4.94
CA LYS A 62 5.04 16.38 -5.83
C LYS A 62 4.88 14.88 -5.58
N VAL A 63 3.69 14.46 -5.21
CA VAL A 63 3.38 13.05 -4.97
C VAL A 63 3.32 12.30 -6.30
N VAL A 64 4.06 11.20 -6.38
CA VAL A 64 4.09 10.32 -7.56
C VAL A 64 3.55 8.93 -7.27
N GLY A 65 3.34 8.59 -6.02
CA GLY A 65 2.74 7.33 -5.61
C GLY A 65 2.28 7.40 -4.16
N TYR A 66 1.31 6.58 -3.79
CA TYR A 66 0.85 6.52 -2.41
C TYR A 66 0.20 5.18 -2.09
N TYR A 67 0.11 4.88 -0.83
CA TYR A 67 -0.75 3.85 -0.30
C TYR A 67 -1.35 4.31 1.03
N CYS A 68 -2.43 3.67 1.44
CA CYS A 68 -2.96 3.87 2.78
C CYS A 68 -3.20 2.53 3.49
N ILE A 69 -3.00 2.53 4.80
CA ILE A 69 -3.25 1.39 5.66
C ILE A 69 -4.22 1.76 6.77
N SER A 70 -5.00 0.77 7.18
CA SER A 70 -5.94 0.92 8.30
C SER A 70 -6.09 -0.40 9.03
N ALA A 71 -6.76 -0.36 10.18
CA ALA A 71 -7.12 -1.54 10.94
C ALA A 71 -8.48 -2.06 10.52
N GLY A 72 -8.68 -3.36 10.59
CA GLY A 72 -9.95 -3.98 10.31
C GLY A 72 -10.06 -5.34 10.95
N ALA A 73 -11.16 -6.01 10.72
CA ALA A 73 -11.38 -7.36 11.20
C ALA A 73 -12.22 -8.15 10.19
N LEU A 74 -11.98 -9.47 10.15
CA LEU A 74 -12.76 -10.40 9.35
C LEU A 74 -13.35 -11.46 10.25
N GLY A 75 -14.59 -11.87 9.96
CA GLY A 75 -15.20 -13.03 10.62
C GLY A 75 -14.47 -14.32 10.26
N ARG A 76 -14.50 -15.31 11.14
CA ARG A 76 -13.82 -16.59 10.91
C ARG A 76 -14.22 -17.27 9.61
N ALA A 77 -15.50 -17.16 9.22
CA ALA A 77 -15.99 -17.76 7.99
C ALA A 77 -15.44 -17.08 6.72
N ALA A 78 -14.94 -15.86 6.85
CA ALA A 78 -14.44 -15.08 5.72
C ALA A 78 -12.96 -15.34 5.41
N VAL A 79 -12.28 -16.21 6.17
CA VAL A 79 -10.85 -16.49 6.00
C VAL A 79 -10.62 -17.97 5.72
N PRO A 80 -9.52 -18.31 5.00
CA PRO A 80 -9.18 -19.72 4.74
C PRO A 80 -8.80 -20.44 6.03
N GLY A 81 -8.86 -21.78 6.00
CA GLY A 81 -8.60 -22.62 7.18
C GLY A 81 -7.29 -22.35 7.87
N LYS A 82 -6.24 -21.99 7.11
CA LYS A 82 -4.92 -21.63 7.67
C LYS A 82 -4.98 -20.46 8.66
N LEU A 83 -5.81 -19.45 8.36
CA LEU A 83 -6.00 -18.28 9.23
C LEU A 83 -7.12 -18.48 10.26
N ARG A 84 -8.00 -19.44 10.04
CA ARG A 84 -9.14 -19.72 10.92
C ARG A 84 -8.77 -20.52 12.15
N ARG A 85 -7.76 -21.39 12.05
CA ARG A 85 -7.39 -22.30 13.14
C ARG A 85 -7.01 -21.52 14.40
N ASN A 86 -7.69 -21.85 15.49
CA ASN A 86 -7.49 -21.21 16.81
C ASN A 86 -7.75 -19.70 16.84
N ALA A 87 -8.43 -19.17 15.83
CA ALA A 87 -8.70 -17.75 15.73
C ALA A 87 -9.93 -17.33 16.56
N PRO A 88 -9.98 -16.07 17.04
CA PRO A 88 -11.18 -15.51 17.63
C PRO A 88 -12.29 -15.34 16.58
N ASP A 89 -13.51 -15.00 17.01
CA ASP A 89 -14.63 -14.78 16.09
C ASP A 89 -14.38 -13.64 15.11
N MET A 90 -13.73 -12.58 15.57
CA MET A 90 -13.28 -11.46 14.73
C MET A 90 -11.75 -11.47 14.67
N ILE A 91 -11.23 -11.67 13.48
CA ILE A 91 -9.79 -11.81 13.23
C ILE A 91 -9.22 -10.44 12.85
N PRO A 92 -8.26 -9.90 13.63
CA PRO A 92 -7.69 -8.59 13.33
C PRO A 92 -6.81 -8.64 12.09
N VAL A 93 -6.98 -7.66 11.20
CA VAL A 93 -6.19 -7.51 9.98
C VAL A 93 -5.73 -6.07 9.82
N SER A 94 -4.65 -5.88 9.07
CA SER A 94 -4.27 -4.58 8.53
C SER A 94 -4.71 -4.52 7.07
N ILE A 95 -5.41 -3.47 6.69
CA ILE A 95 -5.95 -3.31 5.34
C ILE A 95 -5.07 -2.34 4.57
N ILE A 96 -4.55 -2.76 3.42
CA ILE A 96 -4.00 -1.83 2.43
C ILE A 96 -5.20 -1.39 1.58
N GLY A 97 -5.74 -0.22 1.91
CA GLY A 97 -6.99 0.25 1.32
C GLY A 97 -6.85 0.80 -0.09
N ARG A 98 -5.69 1.40 -0.37
CA ARG A 98 -5.39 2.00 -1.68
C ARG A 98 -3.90 1.93 -1.92
N LEU A 99 -3.54 1.73 -3.19
CA LEU A 99 -2.16 1.80 -3.65
C LEU A 99 -2.18 2.25 -5.11
N ALA A 100 -1.47 3.33 -5.42
CA ALA A 100 -1.50 3.91 -6.75
C ALA A 100 -0.18 4.61 -7.08
N VAL A 101 0.19 4.56 -8.37
CA VAL A 101 1.37 5.23 -8.93
C VAL A 101 0.91 6.12 -10.07
N SER A 102 1.47 7.33 -10.16
CA SER A 102 1.14 8.26 -11.24
C SER A 102 1.48 7.66 -12.60
N LEU A 103 0.70 8.00 -13.63
CA LEU A 103 0.91 7.50 -14.98
C LEU A 103 2.30 7.85 -15.53
N ASP A 104 2.83 9.02 -15.17
CA ASP A 104 4.16 9.46 -15.60
C ASP A 104 5.28 8.59 -15.02
N HIS A 105 5.00 7.81 -13.99
CA HIS A 105 5.96 6.95 -13.29
C HIS A 105 5.60 5.47 -13.40
N ALA A 106 4.65 5.12 -14.25
CA ALA A 106 4.24 3.74 -14.45
C ALA A 106 5.38 2.90 -15.05
N GLY A 107 5.41 1.61 -14.72
CA GLY A 107 6.39 0.67 -15.28
C GLY A 107 7.80 0.77 -14.69
N GLN A 108 8.00 1.53 -13.62
CA GLN A 108 9.31 1.70 -12.96
C GLN A 108 9.45 0.89 -11.67
N GLY A 109 8.49 0.04 -11.35
CA GLY A 109 8.53 -0.78 -10.14
C GLY A 109 8.13 -0.06 -8.86
N LEU A 110 7.60 1.16 -8.95
CA LEU A 110 7.25 1.95 -7.76
C LEU A 110 6.09 1.35 -6.96
N GLY A 111 5.16 0.69 -7.62
CA GLY A 111 4.07 0.00 -6.95
C GLY A 111 4.57 -1.11 -6.03
N ALA A 112 5.54 -1.89 -6.49
CA ALA A 112 6.17 -2.93 -5.67
C ALA A 112 6.95 -2.32 -4.50
N ASP A 113 7.64 -1.20 -4.71
CA ASP A 113 8.36 -0.48 -3.65
C ASP A 113 7.39 0.03 -2.58
N LEU A 114 6.25 0.60 -2.99
CA LEU A 114 5.20 1.03 -2.08
C LEU A 114 4.64 -0.13 -1.25
N LEU A 115 4.38 -1.26 -1.91
CA LEU A 115 3.86 -2.44 -1.23
C LEU A 115 4.86 -2.99 -0.20
N LEU A 116 6.14 -3.04 -0.57
CA LEU A 116 7.20 -3.47 0.34
C LEU A 116 7.30 -2.54 1.55
N ASP A 117 7.20 -1.24 1.36
CA ASP A 117 7.19 -0.27 2.47
C ASP A 117 5.98 -0.51 3.39
N ALA A 118 4.80 -0.73 2.81
CA ALA A 118 3.59 -1.06 3.57
C ALA A 118 3.79 -2.31 4.43
N PHE A 119 4.36 -3.37 3.87
CA PHE A 119 4.65 -4.60 4.61
C PHE A 119 5.60 -4.35 5.77
N GLY A 120 6.65 -3.55 5.57
CA GLY A 120 7.60 -3.22 6.64
C GLY A 120 6.93 -2.50 7.80
N ARG A 121 6.05 -1.53 7.49
CA ARG A 121 5.30 -0.80 8.53
C ARG A 121 4.29 -1.68 9.25
N ILE A 122 3.61 -2.55 8.54
CA ILE A 122 2.66 -3.50 9.14
C ILE A 122 3.40 -4.52 10.01
N ALA A 123 4.53 -5.04 9.55
CA ALA A 123 5.36 -5.94 10.37
C ALA A 123 5.79 -5.26 11.68
N ALA A 124 6.21 -3.99 11.61
CA ALA A 124 6.57 -3.23 12.80
C ALA A 124 5.36 -3.03 13.74
N ALA A 125 4.20 -2.68 13.19
CA ALA A 125 2.98 -2.49 13.96
C ALA A 125 2.51 -3.78 14.64
N SER A 126 2.76 -4.94 14.03
CA SER A 126 2.36 -6.24 14.59
C SER A 126 3.10 -6.59 15.88
N ARG A 127 4.20 -5.92 16.19
CA ARG A 127 4.90 -6.07 17.48
C ARG A 127 4.18 -5.39 18.63
N THR A 128 3.28 -4.46 18.32
CA THR A 128 2.54 -3.68 19.33
C THR A 128 1.07 -4.08 19.35
N LEU A 129 0.52 -4.42 18.20
CA LEU A 129 -0.88 -4.79 18.04
C LEU A 129 -1.00 -6.19 17.45
N GLY A 130 -2.02 -6.95 17.87
CA GLY A 130 -2.34 -8.21 17.23
C GLY A 130 -2.85 -7.99 15.81
N ILE A 131 -2.13 -8.53 14.82
CA ILE A 131 -2.49 -8.51 13.41
C ILE A 131 -2.27 -9.93 12.89
N SER A 132 -3.32 -10.55 12.33
CA SER A 132 -3.22 -11.92 11.81
C SER A 132 -2.84 -11.96 10.35
N ALA A 133 -3.24 -10.94 9.58
CA ALA A 133 -3.00 -10.92 8.14
C ALA A 133 -3.06 -9.50 7.58
N VAL A 134 -2.48 -9.33 6.40
CA VAL A 134 -2.70 -8.17 5.54
C VAL A 134 -3.83 -8.50 4.58
N LEU A 135 -4.77 -7.58 4.46
CA LEU A 135 -5.93 -7.68 3.57
C LEU A 135 -5.82 -6.67 2.44
N VAL A 136 -6.02 -7.13 1.22
CA VAL A 136 -6.13 -6.26 0.04
C VAL A 136 -7.37 -6.66 -0.74
N GLN A 137 -8.21 -5.69 -1.13
CA GLN A 137 -9.27 -5.88 -2.11
C GLN A 137 -8.78 -5.35 -3.44
N ALA A 138 -8.43 -6.24 -4.36
CA ALA A 138 -7.98 -5.83 -5.69
C ALA A 138 -9.18 -5.27 -6.48
N LYS A 139 -9.02 -4.09 -7.08
CA LYS A 139 -10.10 -3.39 -7.78
C LYS A 139 -10.48 -4.06 -9.12
N ASP A 140 -9.52 -4.75 -9.73
CA ASP A 140 -9.70 -5.41 -11.02
C ASP A 140 -8.68 -6.55 -11.17
N GLU A 141 -8.70 -7.24 -12.31
CA GLU A 141 -7.81 -8.37 -12.59
C GLU A 141 -6.35 -7.94 -12.71
N ARG A 142 -6.09 -6.74 -13.22
CA ARG A 142 -4.72 -6.22 -13.33
C ARG A 142 -4.11 -5.99 -11.95
N ALA A 143 -4.87 -5.39 -11.04
CA ALA A 143 -4.44 -5.20 -9.65
C ALA A 143 -4.26 -6.55 -8.95
N ARG A 144 -5.19 -7.48 -9.14
CA ARG A 144 -5.07 -8.83 -8.58
C ARG A 144 -3.76 -9.48 -8.99
N ARG A 145 -3.43 -9.48 -10.27
CA ARG A 145 -2.17 -10.05 -10.77
C ARG A 145 -0.95 -9.36 -10.19
N PHE A 146 -1.01 -8.05 -10.06
CA PHE A 146 0.07 -7.28 -9.44
C PHE A 146 0.38 -7.77 -8.03
N TYR A 147 -0.64 -7.88 -7.18
CA TYR A 147 -0.44 -8.35 -5.80
C TYR A 147 0.05 -9.80 -5.75
N LEU A 148 -0.53 -10.68 -6.54
CA LEU A 148 -0.14 -12.09 -6.58
C LEU A 148 1.30 -12.29 -7.08
N ASN A 149 1.79 -11.40 -7.96
CA ASN A 149 3.17 -11.43 -8.41
C ASN A 149 4.16 -10.89 -7.36
N CYS A 150 3.69 -10.04 -6.46
CA CYS A 150 4.57 -9.43 -5.45
C CYS A 150 4.75 -10.31 -4.20
N ALA A 151 3.75 -11.11 -3.84
CA ALA A 151 3.79 -11.91 -2.62
C ALA A 151 2.81 -13.09 -2.70
N ASP A 152 2.94 -14.03 -1.78
CA ASP A 152 2.13 -15.25 -1.72
C ASP A 152 0.77 -15.00 -1.06
N PHE A 153 0.02 -14.02 -1.59
CA PHE A 153 -1.34 -13.78 -1.16
C PHE A 153 -2.25 -14.98 -1.44
N ILE A 154 -3.20 -15.19 -0.55
CA ILE A 154 -4.23 -16.20 -0.69
C ILE A 154 -5.53 -15.49 -1.06
N GLU A 155 -6.09 -15.81 -2.22
CA GLU A 155 -7.41 -15.29 -2.60
C GLU A 155 -8.49 -16.13 -1.94
N TYR A 156 -9.37 -15.48 -1.17
CA TYR A 156 -10.46 -16.18 -0.49
C TYR A 156 -11.67 -15.27 -0.29
N PRO A 157 -12.87 -15.72 -0.68
CA PRO A 157 -13.11 -16.92 -1.50
C PRO A 157 -12.54 -16.78 -2.91
N GLU A 158 -12.48 -17.88 -3.65
CA GLU A 158 -12.01 -17.86 -5.04
C GLU A 158 -12.79 -16.83 -5.86
N GLU A 159 -12.10 -16.16 -6.80
CA GLU A 159 -12.66 -15.14 -7.70
C GLU A 159 -13.20 -13.88 -7.00
N SER A 160 -13.00 -13.74 -5.70
CA SER A 160 -13.46 -12.56 -4.96
C SER A 160 -12.55 -11.34 -5.13
N ARG A 161 -11.31 -11.53 -5.57
CA ARG A 161 -10.24 -10.53 -5.56
C ARG A 161 -9.91 -9.99 -4.17
N LEU A 162 -10.38 -10.69 -3.12
CA LEU A 162 -10.00 -10.41 -1.74
C LEU A 162 -8.77 -11.25 -1.43
N LEU A 163 -7.65 -10.58 -1.15
CA LEU A 163 -6.34 -11.21 -0.99
C LEU A 163 -5.88 -11.06 0.44
N LEU A 164 -5.40 -12.17 1.00
CA LEU A 164 -4.92 -12.24 2.37
C LEU A 164 -3.48 -12.74 2.40
N LEU A 165 -2.64 -12.07 3.17
CA LEU A 165 -1.26 -12.50 3.39
C LEU A 165 -1.06 -12.70 4.89
N PRO A 166 -0.76 -13.93 5.35
CA PRO A 166 -0.53 -14.19 6.76
C PRO A 166 0.59 -13.31 7.32
N ILE A 167 0.43 -12.84 8.55
CA ILE A 167 1.41 -11.93 9.15
C ILE A 167 2.79 -12.58 9.27
N GLU A 168 2.86 -13.89 9.49
CA GLU A 168 4.12 -14.63 9.58
C GLU A 168 4.91 -14.51 8.27
N THR A 169 4.23 -14.55 7.14
CA THR A 169 4.85 -14.37 5.82
C THR A 169 5.41 -12.95 5.67
N VAL A 170 4.65 -11.95 6.13
CA VAL A 170 5.11 -10.55 6.10
C VAL A 170 6.33 -10.36 6.98
N ILE A 171 6.29 -10.86 8.22
CA ILE A 171 7.40 -10.74 9.18
C ILE A 171 8.65 -11.42 8.63
N ALA A 172 8.52 -12.60 8.04
CA ALA A 172 9.66 -13.35 7.50
C ALA A 172 10.43 -12.60 6.41
N ALA A 173 9.74 -11.70 5.66
CA ALA A 173 10.39 -10.90 4.63
C ALA A 173 11.34 -9.83 5.21
N PHE A 174 11.25 -9.53 6.51
CA PHE A 174 12.06 -8.52 7.18
C PHE A 174 12.92 -9.09 8.32
N SER A 175 13.10 -10.41 8.37
CA SER A 175 13.89 -11.10 9.39
C SER A 175 15.29 -11.42 8.89
#